data_13d5ec8f89e10d2912f15a50265d70ca
#
_entry.id   13d5ec8f89e10d2912f15a50265d70ca
#
_cell.length_a   1.000
_cell.length_b   1.000
_cell.length_c   1.000
_cell.angle_alpha   90.00
_cell.angle_beta   90.00
_cell.angle_gamma   90.00
#
_symmetry.space_group_name_H-M   'P 1'
#
loop_
_entity.id
_entity.type
_entity.pdbx_description
1 polymer ?
#
loop_
_entity_poly.entity_id
_entity_poly.type
_entity_poly.pdbx_seq_one_letter_code
_entity_poly.pdbx_strand_id
1 'polypeptide(L)'
;MLRTLFIGVFLSLYILLVGPPLLVYTLITKNPDPVYWAGVKGVMFFVRVVGVRIRVRGLERIPRGVCLFVANHTSSADAPAVVGAIPRRIAILLKESLFKWPIAGQAFTLAHFIRVNRGVRDSAIASVEKATEALKSGQSFLIYPEGTRSPDGRLQEFKKGAVVMAITAGVPIVPMVCSGAHRVMGKRSLVIHPGEILVEFLQPIDASKYSLEERDDLNEHVRQVMAAGLPPDQRPVGFPGAA
;
A
#
# COMPACT_ATOMS: atom_id res chain seq x y z
N MET A 1 -4.74 -19.80 -14.44
CA MET A 1 -6.08 -19.33 -14.86
C MET A 1 -7.18 -19.76 -13.90
N LEU A 2 -7.36 -21.04 -13.56
CA LEU A 2 -8.45 -21.49 -12.67
C LEU A 2 -8.50 -20.76 -11.32
N ARG A 3 -7.34 -20.53 -10.67
CA ARG A 3 -7.24 -19.77 -9.39
C ARG A 3 -7.67 -18.32 -9.51
N THR A 4 -7.33 -17.67 -10.61
CA THR A 4 -7.75 -16.27 -10.87
C THR A 4 -9.24 -16.19 -11.07
N LEU A 5 -9.82 -17.13 -11.82
CA LEU A 5 -11.28 -17.23 -12.02
C LEU A 5 -11.98 -17.48 -10.69
N PHE A 6 -11.45 -18.42 -9.89
CA PHE A 6 -11.96 -18.69 -8.54
C PHE A 6 -11.99 -17.43 -7.67
N ILE A 7 -10.86 -16.71 -7.56
CA ILE A 7 -10.83 -15.42 -6.82
C ILE A 7 -11.84 -14.44 -7.40
N GLY A 8 -11.88 -14.30 -8.73
CA GLY A 8 -12.79 -13.34 -9.38
C GLY A 8 -14.24 -13.61 -9.01
N VAL A 9 -14.69 -14.86 -9.13
CA VAL A 9 -16.07 -15.24 -8.82
C VAL A 9 -16.38 -15.11 -7.33
N PHE A 10 -15.59 -15.76 -6.48
CA PHE A 10 -15.91 -15.81 -5.04
C PHE A 10 -15.68 -14.49 -4.33
N LEU A 11 -14.68 -13.68 -4.73
CA LEU A 11 -14.50 -12.34 -4.21
C LEU A 11 -15.66 -11.41 -4.63
N SER A 12 -16.15 -11.54 -5.87
CA SER A 12 -17.34 -10.80 -6.33
C SER A 12 -18.58 -11.16 -5.53
N LEU A 13 -18.82 -12.46 -5.31
CA LEU A 13 -19.92 -12.93 -4.46
C LEU A 13 -19.78 -12.43 -3.01
N TYR A 14 -18.58 -12.48 -2.46
CA TYR A 14 -18.29 -11.94 -1.13
C TYR A 14 -18.63 -10.45 -1.05
N ILE A 15 -18.18 -9.64 -2.02
CA ILE A 15 -18.45 -8.21 -2.07
C ILE A 15 -19.96 -7.94 -2.18
N LEU A 16 -20.68 -8.72 -2.99
CA LEU A 16 -22.14 -8.60 -3.17
C LEU A 16 -22.94 -8.95 -1.92
N LEU A 17 -22.49 -9.95 -1.15
CA LEU A 17 -23.22 -10.41 0.04
C LEU A 17 -22.84 -9.61 1.30
N VAL A 18 -21.56 -9.32 1.49
CA VAL A 18 -21.05 -8.70 2.70
C VAL A 18 -20.99 -7.17 2.58
N GLY A 19 -20.75 -6.66 1.38
CA GLY A 19 -20.59 -5.22 1.14
C GLY A 19 -21.83 -4.40 1.48
N PRO A 20 -23.02 -4.66 0.87
CA PRO A 20 -24.20 -3.81 1.07
C PRO A 20 -24.61 -3.64 2.55
N PRO A 21 -24.74 -4.70 3.36
CA PRO A 21 -25.11 -4.52 4.77
C PRO A 21 -24.05 -3.72 5.56
N LEU A 22 -22.75 -3.90 5.27
CA LEU A 22 -21.71 -3.13 5.93
C LEU A 22 -21.66 -1.67 5.46
N LEU A 23 -21.99 -1.37 4.20
CA LEU A 23 -22.13 0.00 3.74
C LEU A 23 -23.29 0.71 4.46
N VAL A 24 -24.45 0.06 4.56
CA VAL A 24 -25.61 0.61 5.30
C VAL A 24 -25.25 0.82 6.77
N TYR A 25 -24.62 -0.15 7.41
CA TYR A 25 -24.11 0.00 8.77
C TYR A 25 -23.18 1.23 8.91
N THR A 26 -22.20 1.36 8.02
CA THR A 26 -21.25 2.47 8.05
C THR A 26 -21.92 3.83 7.85
N LEU A 27 -22.91 3.92 6.96
CA LEU A 27 -23.67 5.15 6.71
C LEU A 27 -24.47 5.58 7.94
N ILE A 28 -25.06 4.62 8.68
CA ILE A 28 -25.85 4.89 9.89
C ILE A 28 -24.94 5.24 11.08
N THR A 29 -23.90 4.43 11.33
CA THR A 29 -23.07 4.57 12.53
C THR A 29 -21.91 5.54 12.37
N LYS A 30 -21.57 5.94 11.15
CA LYS A 30 -20.37 6.71 10.79
C LYS A 30 -19.06 5.99 11.15
N ASN A 31 -19.12 4.69 11.46
CA ASN A 31 -17.95 3.88 11.78
C ASN A 31 -17.51 3.06 10.54
N PRO A 32 -16.38 3.40 9.90
CA PRO A 32 -15.88 2.67 8.72
C PRO A 32 -15.08 1.40 9.05
N ASP A 33 -14.78 1.12 10.32
CA ASP A 33 -13.93 0.00 10.70
C ASP A 33 -14.47 -1.36 10.24
N PRO A 34 -15.76 -1.68 10.39
CA PRO A 34 -16.29 -2.98 9.94
C PRO A 34 -16.14 -3.19 8.44
N VAL A 35 -16.47 -2.21 7.60
CA VAL A 35 -16.34 -2.33 6.13
C VAL A 35 -14.87 -2.40 5.71
N TYR A 36 -13.97 -1.65 6.37
CA TYR A 36 -12.54 -1.70 6.12
C TYR A 36 -11.97 -3.09 6.43
N TRP A 37 -12.21 -3.60 7.64
CA TRP A 37 -11.65 -4.89 8.06
C TRP A 37 -12.28 -6.07 7.35
N ALA A 38 -13.55 -6.01 6.98
CA ALA A 38 -14.18 -7.02 6.13
C ALA A 38 -13.49 -7.06 4.76
N GLY A 39 -13.23 -5.91 4.14
CA GLY A 39 -12.49 -5.83 2.88
C GLY A 39 -11.09 -6.44 2.99
N VAL A 40 -10.31 -6.03 3.99
CA VAL A 40 -8.93 -6.54 4.21
C VAL A 40 -8.94 -8.04 4.50
N LYS A 41 -9.73 -8.50 5.46
CA LYS A 41 -9.79 -9.93 5.85
C LYS A 41 -10.34 -10.80 4.73
N GLY A 42 -11.34 -10.33 3.98
CA GLY A 42 -11.89 -11.03 2.83
C GLY A 42 -10.84 -11.25 1.75
N VAL A 43 -10.13 -10.21 1.35
CA VAL A 43 -9.06 -10.32 0.34
C VAL A 43 -7.92 -11.23 0.85
N MET A 44 -7.50 -11.09 2.12
CA MET A 44 -6.48 -11.94 2.73
C MET A 44 -6.88 -13.42 2.78
N PHE A 45 -8.15 -13.71 3.06
CA PHE A 45 -8.70 -15.06 3.02
C PHE A 45 -8.55 -15.67 1.61
N PHE A 46 -9.02 -14.96 0.56
CA PHE A 46 -8.93 -15.45 -0.81
C PHE A 46 -7.49 -15.60 -1.30
N VAL A 47 -6.60 -14.67 -0.93
CA VAL A 47 -5.16 -14.77 -1.23
C VAL A 47 -4.58 -16.05 -0.65
N ARG A 48 -4.96 -16.42 0.60
CA ARG A 48 -4.51 -17.65 1.25
C ARG A 48 -5.08 -18.91 0.61
N VAL A 49 -6.37 -18.89 0.25
CA VAL A 49 -7.04 -20.05 -0.40
C VAL A 49 -6.41 -20.42 -1.73
N VAL A 50 -5.92 -19.45 -2.51
CA VAL A 50 -5.21 -19.75 -3.77
C VAL A 50 -3.75 -20.15 -3.58
N GLY A 51 -3.30 -20.36 -2.35
CA GLY A 51 -1.97 -20.89 -2.04
C GLY A 51 -0.89 -19.83 -1.92
N VAL A 52 -1.25 -18.56 -1.69
CA VAL A 52 -0.28 -17.49 -1.42
C VAL A 52 -0.12 -17.34 0.09
N ARG A 53 1.11 -17.49 0.59
CA ARG A 53 1.47 -17.30 2.00
C ARG A 53 2.06 -15.90 2.19
N ILE A 54 1.55 -15.16 3.16
CA ILE A 54 2.10 -13.86 3.51
C ILE A 54 2.81 -14.00 4.85
N ARG A 55 4.11 -13.71 4.88
CA ARG A 55 4.91 -13.60 6.10
C ARG A 55 5.11 -12.14 6.44
N VAL A 56 5.04 -11.83 7.72
CA VAL A 56 5.22 -10.47 8.22
C VAL A 56 6.36 -10.46 9.23
N ARG A 57 7.25 -9.46 9.14
CA ARG A 57 8.37 -9.23 10.06
C ARG A 57 8.42 -7.77 10.49
N GLY A 58 8.99 -7.50 11.67
CA GLY A 58 9.25 -6.15 12.13
C GLY A 58 8.01 -5.41 12.63
N LEU A 59 6.93 -6.09 13.00
CA LEU A 59 5.72 -5.46 13.55
C LEU A 59 6.00 -4.62 14.80
N GLU A 60 6.98 -5.02 15.60
CA GLU A 60 7.45 -4.33 16.80
C GLU A 60 8.08 -2.96 16.51
N ARG A 61 8.49 -2.72 15.28
CA ARG A 61 9.09 -1.45 14.82
C ARG A 61 8.04 -0.38 14.50
N ILE A 62 6.76 -0.75 14.41
CA ILE A 62 5.70 0.19 14.05
C ILE A 62 5.43 1.15 15.21
N PRO A 63 5.56 2.48 15.04
CA PRO A 63 5.22 3.45 16.07
C PRO A 63 3.76 3.35 16.51
N ARG A 64 3.46 3.65 17.77
CA ARG A 64 2.08 3.67 18.29
C ARG A 64 1.23 4.79 17.67
N GLY A 65 1.85 5.93 17.38
CA GLY A 65 1.19 7.10 16.78
C GLY A 65 0.97 7.00 15.27
N VAL A 66 0.52 8.10 14.70
CA VAL A 66 0.35 8.26 13.25
C VAL A 66 1.70 8.15 12.55
N CYS A 67 1.72 7.45 11.42
CA CYS A 67 2.92 7.32 10.61
C CYS A 67 2.58 7.18 9.13
N LEU A 68 3.54 7.49 8.28
CA LEU A 68 3.48 7.25 6.84
C LEU A 68 4.21 5.93 6.53
N PHE A 69 3.45 4.93 6.09
CA PHE A 69 4.01 3.69 5.54
C PHE A 69 4.44 3.91 4.10
N VAL A 70 5.67 3.53 3.78
CA VAL A 70 6.25 3.63 2.43
C VAL A 70 6.67 2.25 1.96
N ALA A 71 6.07 1.74 0.89
CA ALA A 71 6.33 0.40 0.38
C ALA A 71 6.76 0.41 -1.09
N ASN A 72 7.57 -0.57 -1.51
CA ASN A 72 7.88 -0.81 -2.92
C ASN A 72 6.69 -1.44 -3.66
N HIS A 73 6.64 -1.26 -4.99
CA HIS A 73 5.48 -1.67 -5.79
C HIS A 73 5.90 -2.46 -7.04
N THR A 74 5.77 -3.78 -6.97
CA THR A 74 6.19 -4.70 -8.04
C THR A 74 5.02 -5.45 -8.69
N SER A 75 3.90 -5.58 -7.97
CA SER A 75 2.80 -6.47 -8.32
C SER A 75 1.44 -5.90 -7.92
N SER A 76 0.37 -6.40 -8.52
CA SER A 76 -0.98 -6.18 -7.99
C SER A 76 -1.22 -6.93 -6.67
N ALA A 77 -0.39 -7.95 -6.36
CA ALA A 77 -0.46 -8.69 -5.10
C ALA A 77 0.20 -7.95 -3.92
N ASP A 78 0.99 -6.88 -4.17
CA ASP A 78 1.59 -6.08 -3.09
C ASP A 78 0.52 -5.43 -2.20
N ALA A 79 -0.48 -4.78 -2.83
CA ALA A 79 -1.46 -4.01 -2.08
C ALA A 79 -2.21 -4.85 -1.04
N PRO A 80 -2.81 -6.01 -1.37
CA PRO A 80 -3.41 -6.86 -0.36
C PRO A 80 -2.42 -7.36 0.69
N ALA A 81 -1.18 -7.71 0.31
CA ALA A 81 -0.17 -8.21 1.23
C ALA A 81 0.26 -7.11 2.23
N VAL A 82 0.59 -5.92 1.73
CA VAL A 82 1.05 -4.78 2.53
C VAL A 82 -0.07 -4.24 3.43
N VAL A 83 -1.28 -4.01 2.87
CA VAL A 83 -2.42 -3.52 3.65
C VAL A 83 -2.85 -4.55 4.70
N GLY A 84 -2.84 -5.84 4.35
CA GLY A 84 -3.16 -6.91 5.28
C GLY A 84 -2.13 -7.13 6.40
N ALA A 85 -0.87 -6.70 6.19
CA ALA A 85 0.19 -6.77 7.19
C ALA A 85 0.13 -5.63 8.21
N ILE A 86 -0.45 -4.47 7.86
CA ILE A 86 -0.51 -3.30 8.74
C ILE A 86 -1.61 -3.50 9.80
N PRO A 87 -1.27 -3.48 11.11
CA PRO A 87 -2.19 -3.85 12.20
C PRO A 87 -3.14 -2.71 12.61
N ARG A 88 -3.39 -1.76 11.74
CA ARG A 88 -4.28 -0.63 11.96
C ARG A 88 -4.96 -0.19 10.67
N ARG A 89 -6.07 0.56 10.79
CA ARG A 89 -6.68 1.17 9.63
C ARG A 89 -5.78 2.29 9.08
N ILE A 90 -5.60 2.27 7.76
CA ILE A 90 -4.81 3.25 7.02
C ILE A 90 -5.62 3.80 5.85
N ALA A 91 -5.28 4.99 5.39
CA ALA A 91 -5.67 5.47 4.07
C ALA A 91 -4.59 5.14 3.02
N ILE A 92 -5.00 5.10 1.76
CA ILE A 92 -4.10 4.86 0.63
C ILE A 92 -4.51 5.70 -0.58
N LEU A 93 -3.55 5.96 -1.48
CA LEU A 93 -3.85 6.54 -2.80
C LEU A 93 -4.27 5.43 -3.76
N LEU A 94 -5.52 5.45 -4.21
CA LEU A 94 -6.05 4.53 -5.20
C LEU A 94 -6.34 5.23 -6.53
N LYS A 95 -6.12 4.49 -7.62
CA LYS A 95 -6.48 4.97 -8.97
C LYS A 95 -7.97 5.32 -9.02
N GLU A 96 -8.30 6.49 -9.53
CA GLU A 96 -9.67 7.01 -9.62
C GLU A 96 -10.66 6.02 -10.22
N SER A 97 -10.25 5.24 -11.23
CA SER A 97 -11.12 4.25 -11.87
C SER A 97 -11.65 3.15 -10.93
N LEU A 98 -10.96 2.86 -9.81
CA LEU A 98 -11.40 1.87 -8.82
C LEU A 98 -12.61 2.36 -8.02
N PHE A 99 -12.77 3.66 -7.85
CA PHE A 99 -13.93 4.24 -7.18
C PHE A 99 -15.23 4.15 -8.00
N LYS A 100 -15.12 3.81 -9.29
CA LYS A 100 -16.29 3.56 -10.16
C LYS A 100 -16.86 2.14 -10.01
N TRP A 101 -16.15 1.26 -9.29
CA TRP A 101 -16.64 -0.10 -9.06
C TRP A 101 -17.83 -0.09 -8.10
N PRO A 102 -18.93 -0.80 -8.45
CA PRO A 102 -20.08 -0.90 -7.59
C PRO A 102 -19.68 -1.51 -6.23
N ILE A 103 -20.30 -1.06 -5.15
CA ILE A 103 -20.04 -1.49 -3.76
C ILE A 103 -18.61 -1.19 -3.31
N ALA A 104 -17.59 -1.72 -3.98
CA ALA A 104 -16.17 -1.52 -3.60
C ALA A 104 -15.75 -0.05 -3.66
N GLY A 105 -16.18 0.71 -4.68
CA GLY A 105 -15.87 2.15 -4.77
C GLY A 105 -16.48 2.98 -3.65
N GLN A 106 -17.68 2.59 -3.19
CA GLN A 106 -18.33 3.20 -2.03
C GLN A 106 -17.58 2.85 -0.74
N ALA A 107 -17.17 1.57 -0.59
CA ALA A 107 -16.36 1.13 0.54
C ALA A 107 -15.02 1.88 0.62
N PHE A 108 -14.33 2.10 -0.52
CA PHE A 108 -13.10 2.90 -0.56
C PHE A 108 -13.34 4.36 -0.13
N THR A 109 -14.46 4.95 -0.54
CA THR A 109 -14.83 6.31 -0.14
C THR A 109 -15.08 6.39 1.37
N LEU A 110 -15.85 5.46 1.92
CA LEU A 110 -16.16 5.37 3.35
C LEU A 110 -14.92 5.02 4.19
N ALA A 111 -13.97 4.26 3.63
CA ALA A 111 -12.68 3.98 4.27
C ALA A 111 -11.70 5.15 4.22
N HIS A 112 -12.10 6.31 3.68
CA HIS A 112 -11.28 7.52 3.50
C HIS A 112 -10.07 7.32 2.60
N PHE A 113 -10.17 6.42 1.59
CA PHE A 113 -9.13 6.29 0.58
C PHE A 113 -9.17 7.47 -0.38
N ILE A 114 -8.01 7.92 -0.83
CA ILE A 114 -7.87 9.13 -1.64
C ILE A 114 -7.72 8.74 -3.11
N ARG A 115 -8.51 9.42 -3.96
CA ARG A 115 -8.48 9.24 -5.41
C ARG A 115 -7.25 9.92 -6.00
N VAL A 116 -6.57 9.26 -6.93
CA VAL A 116 -5.48 9.84 -7.71
C VAL A 116 -5.61 9.52 -9.18
N ASN A 117 -5.49 10.55 -10.01
CA ASN A 117 -5.27 10.40 -11.45
C ASN A 117 -3.78 10.54 -11.74
N ARG A 118 -3.10 9.42 -11.87
CA ARG A 118 -1.63 9.36 -12.02
C ARG A 118 -1.12 9.97 -13.35
N GLY A 119 -2.00 10.19 -14.32
CA GLY A 119 -1.66 10.80 -15.61
C GLY A 119 -1.71 12.33 -15.59
N VAL A 120 -2.21 12.96 -14.52
CA VAL A 120 -2.39 14.40 -14.40
C VAL A 120 -1.62 14.93 -13.20
N ARG A 121 -0.63 15.81 -13.47
CA ARG A 121 0.26 16.35 -12.43
C ARG A 121 -0.49 17.07 -11.31
N ASP A 122 -1.43 17.92 -11.65
CA ASP A 122 -2.20 18.69 -10.66
C ASP A 122 -3.06 17.78 -9.77
N SER A 123 -3.63 16.72 -10.35
CA SER A 123 -4.34 15.69 -9.59
C SER A 123 -3.42 14.96 -8.61
N ALA A 124 -2.18 14.70 -9.00
CA ALA A 124 -1.20 14.06 -8.12
C ALA A 124 -0.80 14.99 -6.96
N ILE A 125 -0.60 16.28 -7.21
CA ILE A 125 -0.31 17.29 -6.18
C ILE A 125 -1.48 17.40 -5.20
N ALA A 126 -2.70 17.62 -5.69
CA ALA A 126 -3.90 17.69 -4.86
C ALA A 126 -4.14 16.41 -4.03
N SER A 127 -3.75 15.26 -4.56
CA SER A 127 -3.84 13.98 -3.81
C SER A 127 -2.82 13.90 -2.67
N VAL A 128 -1.61 14.45 -2.86
CA VAL A 128 -0.57 14.55 -1.82
C VAL A 128 -1.02 15.50 -0.72
N GLU A 129 -1.61 16.64 -1.06
CA GLU A 129 -2.15 17.60 -0.09
C GLU A 129 -3.25 16.96 0.78
N LYS A 130 -4.23 16.29 0.15
CA LYS A 130 -5.28 15.56 0.88
C LYS A 130 -4.73 14.45 1.78
N ALA A 131 -3.70 13.75 1.32
CA ALA A 131 -3.06 12.71 2.11
C ALA A 131 -2.28 13.30 3.30
N THR A 132 -1.67 14.48 3.12
CA THR A 132 -1.01 15.22 4.20
C THR A 132 -2.03 15.65 5.27
N GLU A 133 -3.19 16.16 4.86
CA GLU A 133 -4.26 16.52 5.80
C GLU A 133 -4.82 15.28 6.54
N ALA A 134 -4.92 14.13 5.87
CA ALA A 134 -5.31 12.88 6.53
C ALA A 134 -4.30 12.46 7.61
N LEU A 135 -2.99 12.60 7.36
CA LEU A 135 -1.94 12.36 8.35
C LEU A 135 -2.07 13.31 9.54
N LYS A 136 -2.24 14.63 9.30
CA LYS A 136 -2.43 15.64 10.35
C LYS A 136 -3.68 15.42 11.19
N SER A 137 -4.75 14.87 10.58
CA SER A 137 -5.99 14.52 11.29
C SER A 137 -5.93 13.21 12.07
N GLY A 138 -4.77 12.56 12.15
CA GLY A 138 -4.57 11.36 12.96
C GLY A 138 -4.70 10.03 12.22
N GLN A 139 -4.83 10.05 10.89
CA GLN A 139 -4.95 8.83 10.09
C GLN A 139 -3.60 8.43 9.48
N SER A 140 -3.07 7.25 9.82
CA SER A 140 -1.89 6.70 9.16
C SER A 140 -2.17 6.43 7.68
N PHE A 141 -1.13 6.55 6.86
CA PHE A 141 -1.25 6.49 5.41
C PHE A 141 -0.24 5.52 4.80
N LEU A 142 -0.60 4.87 3.68
CA LEU A 142 0.31 4.06 2.88
C LEU A 142 0.49 4.69 1.50
N ILE A 143 1.73 4.80 1.08
CA ILE A 143 2.10 5.26 -0.26
C ILE A 143 3.14 4.37 -0.91
N TYR A 144 3.04 4.23 -2.24
CA TYR A 144 4.06 3.63 -3.10
C TYR A 144 4.79 4.77 -3.82
N PRO A 145 5.98 5.16 -3.36
CA PRO A 145 6.66 6.37 -3.85
C PRO A 145 7.12 6.27 -5.31
N GLU A 146 7.27 5.05 -5.82
CA GLU A 146 7.55 4.77 -7.23
C GLU A 146 6.45 5.28 -8.18
N GLY A 147 5.21 5.42 -7.69
CA GLY A 147 4.05 5.92 -8.43
C GLY A 147 3.50 4.96 -9.49
N THR A 148 4.23 3.89 -9.82
CA THR A 148 3.80 2.80 -10.71
C THR A 148 4.46 1.50 -10.28
N ARG A 149 3.93 0.37 -10.74
CA ARG A 149 4.55 -0.93 -10.49
C ARG A 149 5.84 -1.06 -11.28
N SER A 150 6.86 -1.66 -10.67
CA SER A 150 8.12 -2.01 -11.33
C SER A 150 7.88 -2.98 -12.51
N PRO A 151 8.55 -2.81 -13.65
CA PRO A 151 8.43 -3.73 -14.79
C PRO A 151 9.20 -5.03 -14.60
N ASP A 152 10.29 -5.01 -13.85
CA ASP A 152 11.27 -6.08 -13.68
C ASP A 152 11.37 -6.61 -12.24
N GLY A 153 10.59 -6.05 -11.32
CA GLY A 153 10.58 -6.42 -9.90
C GLY A 153 11.61 -5.68 -9.05
N ARG A 154 12.47 -4.85 -9.64
CA ARG A 154 13.48 -4.06 -8.92
C ARG A 154 12.88 -2.76 -8.39
N LEU A 155 13.45 -2.26 -7.29
CA LEU A 155 13.10 -0.97 -6.70
C LEU A 155 13.41 0.16 -7.67
N GLN A 156 12.43 1.00 -7.95
CA GLN A 156 12.54 2.14 -8.85
C GLN A 156 12.93 3.43 -8.10
N GLU A 157 13.11 4.50 -8.87
CA GLU A 157 13.25 5.85 -8.34
C GLU A 157 11.98 6.31 -7.61
N PHE A 158 12.16 7.08 -6.55
CA PHE A 158 11.07 7.58 -5.73
C PHE A 158 10.65 8.99 -6.13
N LYS A 159 9.35 9.21 -6.22
CA LYS A 159 8.76 10.54 -6.28
C LYS A 159 8.79 11.18 -4.89
N LYS A 160 9.06 12.46 -4.83
CA LYS A 160 9.23 13.23 -3.58
C LYS A 160 7.96 13.40 -2.75
N GLY A 161 6.78 13.06 -3.29
CA GLY A 161 5.49 13.25 -2.62
C GLY A 161 5.40 12.61 -1.23
N ALA A 162 5.98 11.40 -1.05
CA ALA A 162 5.97 10.70 0.23
C ALA A 162 6.72 11.47 1.33
N VAL A 163 7.92 11.93 1.04
CA VAL A 163 8.75 12.65 2.02
C VAL A 163 8.18 14.04 2.31
N VAL A 164 7.64 14.74 1.29
CA VAL A 164 6.94 16.01 1.49
C VAL A 164 5.75 15.84 2.42
N MET A 165 4.94 14.78 2.25
CA MET A 165 3.83 14.47 3.16
C MET A 165 4.32 14.26 4.61
N ALA A 166 5.38 13.47 4.81
CA ALA A 166 5.90 13.14 6.12
C ALA A 166 6.46 14.38 6.84
N ILE A 167 7.29 15.17 6.16
CA ILE A 167 7.86 16.42 6.70
C ILE A 167 6.74 17.40 7.06
N THR A 168 5.80 17.65 6.12
CA THR A 168 4.72 18.63 6.31
C THR A 168 3.73 18.21 7.41
N ALA A 169 3.53 16.91 7.59
CA ALA A 169 2.66 16.39 8.65
C ALA A 169 3.39 16.16 9.98
N GLY A 170 4.73 16.22 10.02
CA GLY A 170 5.54 15.98 11.21
C GLY A 170 5.42 14.53 11.71
N VAL A 171 5.27 13.55 10.81
CA VAL A 171 5.08 12.14 11.18
C VAL A 171 6.27 11.28 10.73
N PRO A 172 6.60 10.21 11.48
CA PRO A 172 7.66 9.30 11.06
C PRO A 172 7.27 8.52 9.80
N ILE A 173 8.27 8.23 8.97
CA ILE A 173 8.16 7.28 7.86
C ILE A 173 8.49 5.89 8.37
N VAL A 174 7.64 4.91 8.05
CA VAL A 174 7.90 3.48 8.27
C VAL A 174 8.16 2.85 6.90
N PRO A 175 9.44 2.66 6.52
CA PRO A 175 9.77 1.98 5.28
C PRO A 175 9.37 0.51 5.39
N MET A 176 8.81 -0.04 4.33
CA MET A 176 8.40 -1.44 4.22
C MET A 176 8.95 -2.04 2.94
N VAL A 177 9.40 -3.27 2.99
CA VAL A 177 9.75 -4.03 1.80
C VAL A 177 8.78 -5.17 1.60
N CYS A 178 8.27 -5.28 0.37
CA CYS A 178 7.42 -6.37 -0.08
C CYS A 178 8.17 -7.17 -1.14
N SER A 179 8.58 -8.38 -0.79
CA SER A 179 9.37 -9.25 -1.68
C SER A 179 8.60 -10.50 -2.08
N GLY A 180 8.87 -11.01 -3.29
CA GLY A 180 8.22 -12.20 -3.84
C GLY A 180 6.89 -11.98 -4.54
N ALA A 181 6.24 -10.82 -4.37
CA ALA A 181 4.91 -10.55 -4.95
C ALA A 181 4.90 -10.56 -6.49
N HIS A 182 5.99 -10.12 -7.13
CA HIS A 182 6.14 -10.16 -8.60
C HIS A 182 6.12 -11.60 -9.15
N ARG A 183 6.57 -12.58 -8.37
CA ARG A 183 6.54 -14.02 -8.74
C ARG A 183 5.13 -14.59 -8.58
N VAL A 184 4.35 -14.09 -7.61
CA VAL A 184 2.94 -14.46 -7.41
C VAL A 184 2.05 -13.93 -8.52
N MET A 185 2.23 -12.66 -8.90
CA MET A 185 1.47 -12.03 -9.98
C MET A 185 2.31 -10.95 -10.65
N GLY A 186 2.74 -11.16 -11.89
CA GLY A 186 3.51 -10.20 -12.68
C GLY A 186 2.70 -8.92 -13.00
N LYS A 187 3.40 -7.84 -13.33
CA LYS A 187 2.81 -6.50 -13.58
C LYS A 187 1.64 -6.49 -14.58
N ARG A 188 1.71 -7.30 -15.63
CA ARG A 188 0.70 -7.38 -16.71
C ARG A 188 -0.07 -8.69 -16.71
N SER A 189 0.18 -9.55 -15.73
CA SER A 189 -0.48 -10.85 -15.61
C SER A 189 -1.74 -10.73 -14.74
N LEU A 190 -2.78 -11.47 -15.13
CA LEU A 190 -3.93 -11.77 -14.28
C LEU A 190 -3.82 -13.16 -13.65
N VAL A 191 -2.75 -13.90 -13.99
CA VAL A 191 -2.53 -15.26 -13.46
C VAL A 191 -1.88 -15.16 -12.09
N ILE A 192 -2.52 -15.81 -11.11
CA ILE A 192 -2.01 -15.92 -9.74
C ILE A 192 -1.33 -17.28 -9.59
N HIS A 193 -0.05 -17.23 -9.22
CA HIS A 193 0.73 -18.41 -8.88
C HIS A 193 0.78 -18.57 -7.36
N PRO A 194 0.76 -19.82 -6.83
CA PRO A 194 1.06 -20.04 -5.42
C PRO A 194 2.47 -19.58 -5.12
N GLY A 195 2.68 -19.11 -3.91
CA GLY A 195 4.01 -18.64 -3.53
C GLY A 195 4.01 -17.96 -2.17
N GLU A 196 5.14 -17.38 -1.83
CA GLU A 196 5.32 -16.64 -0.60
C GLU A 196 5.59 -15.18 -0.88
N ILE A 197 4.95 -14.30 -0.12
CA ILE A 197 5.20 -12.86 -0.08
C ILE A 197 5.70 -12.54 1.33
N LEU A 198 6.89 -11.94 1.42
CA LEU A 198 7.40 -11.39 2.66
C LEU A 198 7.12 -9.90 2.70
N VAL A 199 6.48 -9.44 3.76
CA VAL A 199 6.32 -8.03 4.10
C VAL A 199 7.14 -7.75 5.35
N GLU A 200 8.13 -6.88 5.25
CA GLU A 200 8.98 -6.52 6.37
C GLU A 200 8.91 -5.02 6.65
N PHE A 201 8.62 -4.68 7.90
CA PHE A 201 8.71 -3.32 8.41
C PHE A 201 10.16 -3.03 8.81
N LEU A 202 10.75 -1.99 8.25
CA LEU A 202 12.10 -1.56 8.59
C LEU A 202 12.08 -0.54 9.72
N GLN A 203 13.25 -0.06 10.15
CA GLN A 203 13.36 0.94 11.21
C GLN A 203 12.68 2.25 10.77
N PRO A 204 11.83 2.84 11.61
CA PRO A 204 11.21 4.13 11.31
C PRO A 204 12.25 5.23 11.14
N ILE A 205 11.99 6.12 10.19
CA ILE A 205 12.81 7.31 9.94
C ILE A 205 12.02 8.52 10.44
N ASP A 206 12.66 9.29 11.32
CA ASP A 206 12.05 10.51 11.87
C ASP A 206 12.14 11.65 10.85
N ALA A 207 11.03 11.91 10.17
CA ALA A 207 10.96 12.96 9.16
C ALA A 207 10.94 14.38 9.76
N SER A 208 10.69 14.53 11.07
CA SER A 208 10.72 15.84 11.74
C SER A 208 12.13 16.46 11.84
N LYS A 209 13.17 15.64 11.61
CA LYS A 209 14.57 16.07 11.57
C LYS A 209 14.98 16.70 10.25
N TYR A 210 14.09 16.71 9.25
CA TYR A 210 14.36 17.21 7.91
C TYR A 210 13.47 18.40 7.59
N SER A 211 14.04 19.40 6.94
CA SER A 211 13.29 20.50 6.35
C SER A 211 12.81 20.14 4.95
N LEU A 212 11.93 20.98 4.36
CA LEU A 212 11.45 20.77 2.98
C LEU A 212 12.58 20.98 1.95
N GLU A 213 13.62 21.72 2.27
CA GLU A 213 14.82 21.89 1.46
C GLU A 213 15.62 20.57 1.40
N GLU A 214 15.64 19.81 2.49
CA GLU A 214 16.35 18.52 2.64
C GLU A 214 15.50 17.32 2.16
N ARG A 215 14.36 17.56 1.53
CA ARG A 215 13.46 16.50 1.05
C ARG A 215 14.15 15.50 0.11
N ASP A 216 15.16 15.93 -0.63
CA ASP A 216 15.88 15.07 -1.56
C ASP A 216 16.79 14.10 -0.81
N ASP A 217 17.44 14.55 0.23
CA ASP A 217 18.28 13.74 1.11
C ASP A 217 17.43 12.70 1.87
N LEU A 218 16.28 13.13 2.42
CA LEU A 218 15.34 12.20 3.04
C LEU A 218 14.79 11.17 2.05
N ASN A 219 14.48 11.58 0.82
CA ASN A 219 13.95 10.68 -0.21
C ASN A 219 14.96 9.59 -0.57
N GLU A 220 16.23 9.98 -0.74
CA GLU A 220 17.31 9.03 -1.03
C GLU A 220 17.61 8.16 0.20
N HIS A 221 17.61 8.71 1.43
CA HIS A 221 17.78 7.92 2.65
C HIS A 221 16.70 6.83 2.77
N VAL A 222 15.43 7.16 2.57
CA VAL A 222 14.33 6.18 2.59
C VAL A 222 14.56 5.10 1.54
N ARG A 223 14.95 5.50 0.32
CA ARG A 223 15.21 4.58 -0.79
C ARG A 223 16.36 3.62 -0.49
N GLN A 224 17.46 4.12 0.08
CA GLN A 224 18.63 3.31 0.46
C GLN A 224 18.27 2.29 1.56
N VAL A 225 17.54 2.72 2.59
CA VAL A 225 17.07 1.82 3.66
C VAL A 225 16.19 0.71 3.08
N MET A 226 15.29 1.03 2.16
CA MET A 226 14.45 0.03 1.51
C MET A 226 15.25 -0.88 0.58
N ALA A 227 16.20 -0.34 -0.20
CA ALA A 227 17.06 -1.14 -1.08
C ALA A 227 17.90 -2.14 -0.30
N ALA A 228 18.45 -1.74 0.84
CA ALA A 228 19.21 -2.63 1.74
C ALA A 228 18.35 -3.77 2.31
N GLY A 229 17.07 -3.52 2.59
CA GLY A 229 16.11 -4.53 3.09
C GLY A 229 15.59 -5.50 2.02
N LEU A 230 15.78 -5.19 0.72
CA LEU A 230 15.32 -6.05 -0.37
C LEU A 230 16.33 -7.17 -0.70
N PRO A 231 15.86 -8.33 -1.18
CA PRO A 231 16.75 -9.38 -1.70
C PRO A 231 17.53 -8.86 -2.93
N PRO A 232 18.72 -9.43 -3.22
CA PRO A 232 19.62 -8.94 -4.28
C PRO A 232 18.97 -8.74 -5.65
N ASP A 233 18.09 -9.66 -6.04
CA ASP A 233 17.38 -9.63 -7.32
C ASP A 233 16.33 -8.52 -7.44
N GLN A 234 15.94 -7.88 -6.33
CA GLN A 234 14.98 -6.79 -6.28
C GLN A 234 15.61 -5.42 -5.96
N ARG A 235 16.91 -5.38 -5.69
CA ARG A 235 17.65 -4.13 -5.47
C ARG A 235 17.78 -3.33 -6.76
N PRO A 236 17.97 -2.00 -6.68
CA PRO A 236 18.30 -1.20 -7.86
C PRO A 236 19.58 -1.70 -8.55
N VAL A 237 19.67 -1.54 -9.86
CA VAL A 237 20.90 -1.85 -10.59
C VAL A 237 22.05 -0.97 -10.06
N GLY A 238 23.21 -1.59 -9.80
CA GLY A 238 24.38 -0.92 -9.24
C GLY A 238 24.35 -0.71 -7.71
N PHE A 239 23.27 -1.12 -7.03
CA PHE A 239 23.27 -1.11 -5.56
C PHE A 239 24.20 -2.21 -5.02
N PRO A 240 24.98 -1.97 -3.92
CA PRO A 240 25.87 -2.97 -3.35
C PRO A 240 25.14 -4.30 -3.08
N GLY A 241 25.67 -5.40 -3.61
CA GLY A 241 25.08 -6.74 -3.49
C GLY A 241 23.80 -6.95 -4.30
N ALA A 242 23.51 -6.13 -5.32
CA ALA A 242 22.49 -6.44 -6.33
C ALA A 242 22.97 -7.60 -7.21
N ALA A 243 22.04 -8.50 -7.58
CA ALA A 243 22.30 -9.59 -8.51
C ALA A 243 22.02 -9.15 -9.97
#